data_a763195b265a9ce64adadbb0d713f198
#
_entry.id   a763195b265a9ce64adadbb0d713f198
#
_cell.length_a   1.000
_cell.length_b   1.000
_cell.length_c   1.000
_cell.angle_alpha   90.00
_cell.angle_beta   90.00
_cell.angle_gamma   90.00
#
_symmetry.space_group_name_H-M   'P 1'
#
loop_
_entity.id
_entity.type
_entity.pdbx_description
1 polymer ?
#
loop_
_entity_poly.entity_id
_entity_poly.type
_entity_poly.pdbx_seq_one_letter_code
_entity_poly.pdbx_strand_id
1 'polypeptide(L)'
;MAKDIKKALRDFWYGKPHTAEEGGRRLGELYEDKTGLLKHREWRGVKDTMYYMYNIWGYNYLHMVMDIVKFSNNPLDFVKGTWRYRWMGQTYLPVIHWFERGLQGLHGEALAASAWHYRAMVSASIHQMCTFFNADTRLHRGKENDAYRHTIFCNETTCGTLFYPWKDAGYQYVSMEMIPYFVTCHVNSHTVLNYIDAVQSIGLPGDPCPMCQAEAGIFVLDDVPDSSPFIITCNEACDASVSTHTLQDWFADKPLFALPMPMQFDDPLVKKYCMKEIEECWKFIEEQTGTPFNWESMVKYLNRQNKLQRDEWEKWEVAGKTDYYPITGVAQALFRIYSTQYGIQGSFWEDASEKVKKIMYKCVEKKINPFPQTRHRVIAWSCAPLYYSNWCTWAYNCWGLNTIINMDSLMFDMEIRTDSYENMLEDMATYHMWAPMRRMAVGGMHHIFELWDYMERFNCDMVAMYDQLQCKGMQGVHGLFEDEFRKRNIKAFWMPHALPDCRTVSRAEIRGYINDYMTTVMHEEPLDPSLLDFDDSMTW
;
A
#
# COMPACT_ATOMS: atom_id res chain seq x y z
N MET A 1 27.22 16.04 41.11
CA MET A 1 26.87 17.34 40.48
C MET A 1 27.31 17.46 39.03
N ALA A 2 28.61 17.44 38.66
CA ALA A 2 29.01 17.60 37.25
C ALA A 2 28.59 16.40 36.33
N LYS A 3 28.60 15.16 36.85
CA LYS A 3 28.11 13.96 36.13
C LYS A 3 26.60 14.03 35.92
N ASP A 4 25.86 14.55 36.86
CA ASP A 4 24.40 14.65 36.78
C ASP A 4 23.95 15.73 35.79
N ILE A 5 24.69 16.83 35.71
CA ILE A 5 24.45 17.90 34.73
C ILE A 5 24.74 17.41 33.31
N LYS A 6 25.84 16.67 33.09
CA LYS A 6 26.15 16.07 31.78
C LYS A 6 25.08 15.05 31.35
N LYS A 7 24.59 14.22 32.28
CA LYS A 7 23.51 13.29 32.02
C LYS A 7 22.23 14.03 31.68
N ALA A 8 21.84 15.03 32.46
CA ALA A 8 20.64 15.83 32.21
C ALA A 8 20.69 16.54 30.84
N LEU A 9 21.85 17.13 30.47
CA LEU A 9 22.02 17.76 29.15
C LEU A 9 21.96 16.76 28.00
N ARG A 10 22.53 15.56 28.17
CA ARG A 10 22.44 14.50 27.19
C ARG A 10 21.00 14.04 27.02
N ASP A 11 20.29 13.80 28.13
CA ASP A 11 18.92 13.32 28.12
C ASP A 11 17.95 14.41 27.59
N PHE A 12 18.27 15.68 27.79
CA PHE A 12 17.55 16.79 27.17
C PHE A 12 17.75 16.85 25.64
N TRP A 13 18.98 16.61 25.15
CA TRP A 13 19.30 16.73 23.73
C TRP A 13 18.89 15.47 22.93
N TYR A 14 19.17 14.29 23.45
CA TYR A 14 18.98 13.01 22.76
C TYR A 14 17.75 12.23 23.22
N GLY A 15 17.05 12.67 24.24
CA GLY A 15 16.05 11.88 24.96
C GLY A 15 16.70 10.90 25.94
N LYS A 16 15.88 10.29 26.77
CA LYS A 16 16.33 9.19 27.64
C LYS A 16 16.54 7.94 26.80
N PRO A 17 17.51 7.09 27.16
CA PRO A 17 17.60 5.76 26.59
C PRO A 17 16.28 5.03 26.82
N HIS A 18 15.74 4.44 25.77
CA HIS A 18 14.49 3.70 25.85
C HIS A 18 14.79 2.31 26.42
N THR A 19 14.10 1.97 27.50
CA THR A 19 13.86 0.58 27.84
C THR A 19 12.63 0.09 27.04
N ALA A 20 12.50 -1.21 26.81
CA ALA A 20 11.32 -1.78 26.20
C ALA A 20 10.04 -1.37 26.94
N GLU A 21 10.10 -1.35 28.27
CA GLU A 21 9.00 -0.93 29.14
C GLU A 21 8.60 0.56 28.97
N GLU A 22 9.58 1.45 28.76
CA GLU A 22 9.31 2.86 28.50
C GLU A 22 8.79 3.08 27.08
N GLY A 23 9.23 2.30 26.10
CA GLY A 23 8.79 2.38 24.71
C GLY A 23 7.31 2.11 24.54
N GLY A 24 6.80 1.09 25.24
CA GLY A 24 5.40 0.71 25.13
C GLY A 24 4.43 1.63 25.84
N ARG A 25 4.79 2.13 27.00
CA ARG A 25 3.98 3.19 27.64
C ARG A 25 3.80 4.39 26.73
N ARG A 26 4.79 4.71 25.92
CA ARG A 26 4.72 5.80 24.94
C ARG A 26 3.72 5.55 23.83
N LEU A 27 3.72 4.34 23.29
CA LEU A 27 2.75 3.97 22.27
C LEU A 27 1.33 4.03 22.85
N GLY A 28 1.12 3.49 24.06
CA GLY A 28 -0.14 3.56 24.78
C GLY A 28 -0.62 5.00 25.01
N GLU A 29 0.21 5.86 25.57
CA GLU A 29 -0.13 7.25 25.81
C GLU A 29 -0.47 8.03 24.53
N LEU A 30 0.20 7.74 23.42
CA LEU A 30 -0.08 8.37 22.13
C LEU A 30 -1.43 7.94 21.56
N TYR A 31 -1.86 6.72 21.82
CA TYR A 31 -3.15 6.20 21.35
C TYR A 31 -4.33 6.55 22.27
N GLU A 32 -4.10 6.80 23.54
CA GLU A 32 -5.11 7.28 24.47
C GLU A 32 -5.55 8.72 24.22
N ASP A 33 -4.74 9.51 23.50
CA ASP A 33 -5.13 10.86 23.13
C ASP A 33 -6.20 10.85 22.03
N LYS A 34 -7.45 10.90 22.46
CA LYS A 34 -8.64 10.94 21.60
C LYS A 34 -8.64 12.11 20.60
N THR A 35 -7.86 13.16 20.87
CA THR A 35 -7.77 14.31 19.98
C THR A 35 -6.67 14.14 18.94
N GLY A 36 -5.76 13.18 19.14
CA GLY A 36 -4.58 12.95 18.29
C GLY A 36 -3.64 14.15 18.22
N LEU A 37 -3.94 15.17 18.98
CA LEU A 37 -3.12 16.38 19.04
C LEU A 37 -2.09 16.20 20.16
N LEU A 38 -0.89 16.47 19.87
CA LEU A 38 0.36 16.62 20.60
C LEU A 38 0.35 16.68 22.17
N LYS A 39 -0.80 16.52 22.79
CA LYS A 39 -1.03 16.87 24.20
C LYS A 39 -0.31 15.95 25.20
N HIS A 40 0.02 14.73 24.79
CA HIS A 40 0.66 13.70 25.64
C HIS A 40 1.91 13.11 25.02
N ARG A 41 2.58 13.86 24.15
CA ARG A 41 3.80 13.37 23.53
C ARG A 41 4.90 13.29 24.55
N GLU A 42 5.50 12.14 24.60
CA GLU A 42 6.70 11.96 25.35
C GLU A 42 7.84 12.81 24.82
N TRP A 43 8.64 13.32 25.75
CA TRP A 43 9.83 14.05 25.39
C TRP A 43 10.90 13.13 24.81
N ARG A 44 11.13 13.26 23.51
CA ARG A 44 12.13 12.48 22.74
C ARG A 44 13.54 13.11 22.78
N GLY A 45 13.71 14.25 23.45
CA GLY A 45 14.88 15.09 23.33
C GLY A 45 14.74 16.10 22.19
N VAL A 46 15.52 17.19 22.27
CA VAL A 46 15.45 18.28 21.28
C VAL A 46 15.75 17.78 19.87
N LYS A 47 16.81 16.99 19.73
CA LYS A 47 17.23 16.48 18.41
C LYS A 47 16.16 15.63 17.75
N ASP A 48 15.60 14.66 18.46
CA ASP A 48 14.61 13.74 17.92
C ASP A 48 13.26 14.43 17.67
N THR A 49 12.88 15.35 18.56
CA THR A 49 11.69 16.19 18.36
C THR A 49 11.82 17.08 17.12
N MET A 50 12.96 17.75 16.93
CA MET A 50 13.20 18.55 15.73
C MET A 50 13.20 17.69 14.46
N TYR A 51 13.79 16.50 14.54
CA TYR A 51 13.83 15.57 13.43
C TYR A 51 12.44 15.03 13.08
N TYR A 52 11.64 14.69 14.07
CA TYR A 52 10.24 14.29 13.93
C TYR A 52 9.39 15.41 13.32
N MET A 53 9.50 16.62 13.85
CA MET A 53 8.81 17.81 13.30
C MET A 53 9.21 18.09 11.86
N TYR A 54 10.50 17.99 11.54
CA TYR A 54 10.97 18.16 10.17
C TYR A 54 10.41 17.11 9.21
N ASN A 55 10.48 15.83 9.58
CA ASN A 55 10.04 14.74 8.72
C ASN A 55 8.52 14.64 8.56
N ILE A 56 7.75 14.94 9.61
CA ILE A 56 6.29 14.91 9.56
C ILE A 56 5.71 16.24 9.09
N TRP A 57 5.95 17.31 9.82
CA TRP A 57 5.30 18.59 9.56
C TRP A 57 5.93 19.32 8.36
N GLY A 58 7.24 19.42 8.31
CA GLY A 58 7.93 20.13 7.23
C GLY A 58 7.83 19.40 5.90
N TYR A 59 8.06 18.09 5.89
CA TYR A 59 8.04 17.31 4.65
C TYR A 59 6.65 16.88 4.20
N ASN A 60 5.85 16.32 5.08
CA ASN A 60 4.59 15.72 4.66
C ASN A 60 3.48 16.76 4.48
N TYR A 61 3.24 17.62 5.48
CA TYR A 61 2.13 18.56 5.42
C TYR A 61 2.37 19.72 4.48
N LEU A 62 3.52 20.38 4.57
CA LEU A 62 3.84 21.50 3.70
C LEU A 62 3.88 21.05 2.23
N HIS A 63 4.52 19.92 1.97
CA HIS A 63 4.60 19.38 0.61
C HIS A 63 3.25 18.86 0.11
N MET A 64 2.35 18.35 0.97
CA MET A 64 0.99 18.02 0.58
C MET A 64 0.26 19.25 0.00
N VAL A 65 0.36 20.38 0.66
CA VAL A 65 -0.22 21.64 0.15
C VAL A 65 0.45 22.06 -1.16
N MET A 66 1.77 21.94 -1.26
CA MET A 66 2.51 22.23 -2.49
C MET A 66 2.12 21.30 -3.64
N ASP A 67 1.86 20.03 -3.36
CA ASP A 67 1.41 19.07 -4.37
C ASP A 67 0.00 19.39 -4.86
N ILE A 68 -0.91 19.79 -3.99
CA ILE A 68 -2.25 20.26 -4.39
C ILE A 68 -2.13 21.44 -5.37
N VAL A 69 -1.28 22.41 -5.06
CA VAL A 69 -1.06 23.56 -5.95
C VAL A 69 -0.37 23.15 -7.25
N LYS A 70 0.55 22.20 -7.19
CA LYS A 70 1.31 21.72 -8.35
C LYS A 70 0.47 20.91 -9.34
N PHE A 71 -0.39 20.02 -8.83
CA PHE A 71 -1.11 19.05 -9.65
C PHE A 71 -2.54 19.49 -10.00
N SER A 72 -3.11 20.47 -9.29
CA SER A 72 -4.43 21.00 -9.64
C SER A 72 -4.32 22.02 -10.76
N ASN A 73 -5.15 21.89 -11.78
CA ASN A 73 -5.36 22.96 -12.76
C ASN A 73 -5.94 24.22 -12.10
N ASN A 74 -6.80 24.00 -11.11
CA ASN A 74 -7.35 25.03 -10.25
C ASN A 74 -7.47 24.48 -8.82
N PRO A 75 -6.71 24.96 -7.83
CA PRO A 75 -6.78 24.47 -6.46
C PRO A 75 -8.18 24.52 -5.81
N LEU A 76 -9.06 25.40 -6.29
CA LEU A 76 -10.45 25.42 -5.83
C LEU A 76 -11.24 24.18 -6.25
N ASP A 77 -10.88 23.51 -7.34
CA ASP A 77 -11.54 22.27 -7.77
C ASP A 77 -11.16 21.11 -6.85
N PHE A 78 -9.96 21.13 -6.29
CA PHE A 78 -9.59 20.21 -5.22
C PHE A 78 -10.48 20.39 -3.98
N VAL A 79 -10.72 21.62 -3.54
CA VAL A 79 -11.62 21.90 -2.41
C VAL A 79 -13.06 21.50 -2.72
N LYS A 80 -13.56 21.81 -3.94
CA LYS A 80 -14.91 21.40 -4.35
C LYS A 80 -15.05 19.88 -4.45
N GLY A 81 -14.07 19.20 -5.02
CA GLY A 81 -14.05 17.73 -5.14
C GLY A 81 -14.07 17.05 -3.78
N THR A 82 -13.22 17.49 -2.86
CA THR A 82 -13.19 16.96 -1.49
C THR A 82 -14.50 17.22 -0.74
N TRP A 83 -15.19 18.30 -1.02
CA TRP A 83 -16.51 18.59 -0.44
C TRP A 83 -17.62 17.77 -1.09
N ARG A 84 -17.58 17.58 -2.42
CA ARG A 84 -18.59 16.84 -3.18
C ARG A 84 -18.55 15.35 -2.85
N TYR A 85 -17.36 14.75 -2.87
CA TYR A 85 -17.17 13.33 -2.66
C TYR A 85 -16.93 13.04 -1.17
N ARG A 86 -17.97 12.51 -0.51
CA ARG A 86 -17.99 12.35 0.95
C ARG A 86 -16.88 11.45 1.47
N TRP A 87 -16.51 10.43 0.71
CA TRP A 87 -15.39 9.56 1.06
C TRP A 87 -14.05 10.33 1.11
N MET A 88 -13.94 11.44 0.38
CA MET A 88 -12.79 12.35 0.49
C MET A 88 -12.95 13.39 1.61
N GLY A 89 -14.12 13.97 1.79
CA GLY A 89 -14.34 15.04 2.76
C GLY A 89 -14.16 14.60 4.22
N GLN A 90 -14.44 13.33 4.52
CA GLN A 90 -14.15 12.76 5.84
C GLN A 90 -12.66 12.50 6.06
N THR A 91 -11.86 12.62 5.00
CA THR A 91 -10.47 12.21 4.94
C THR A 91 -9.47 13.27 5.39
N TYR A 92 -9.76 14.54 5.22
CA TYR A 92 -8.71 15.57 5.34
C TYR A 92 -8.35 15.97 6.77
N LEU A 93 -9.30 15.98 7.67
CA LEU A 93 -9.00 16.26 9.07
C LEU A 93 -8.25 15.11 9.76
N PRO A 94 -8.60 13.84 9.49
CA PRO A 94 -7.87 12.70 10.02
C PRO A 94 -6.51 12.41 9.38
N VAL A 95 -6.16 12.93 8.19
CA VAL A 95 -4.82 12.76 7.57
C VAL A 95 -3.69 13.15 8.53
N ILE A 96 -3.92 14.14 9.37
CA ILE A 96 -2.98 14.55 10.43
C ILE A 96 -2.67 13.36 11.36
N HIS A 97 -3.69 12.64 11.77
CA HIS A 97 -3.53 11.48 12.64
C HIS A 97 -2.81 10.32 11.99
N TRP A 98 -3.06 10.10 10.70
CA TRP A 98 -2.49 8.97 10.02
C TRP A 98 -0.98 9.04 9.87
N PHE A 99 -0.43 10.18 9.48
CA PHE A 99 1.02 10.38 9.44
C PHE A 99 1.66 10.13 10.80
N GLU A 100 1.01 10.60 11.84
CA GLU A 100 1.48 10.39 13.18
C GLU A 100 1.45 8.92 13.57
N ARG A 101 0.37 8.20 13.26
CA ARG A 101 0.24 6.78 13.59
C ARG A 101 1.24 5.90 12.88
N GLY A 102 1.34 6.02 11.57
CA GLY A 102 2.25 5.20 10.78
C GLY A 102 3.73 5.39 11.14
N LEU A 103 4.08 6.54 11.70
CA LEU A 103 5.44 6.88 12.11
C LEU A 103 5.66 6.85 13.63
N GLN A 104 4.61 6.61 14.40
CA GLN A 104 4.70 6.45 15.86
C GLN A 104 5.52 5.21 16.23
N GLY A 105 6.31 5.35 17.29
CA GLY A 105 7.18 4.26 17.75
C GLY A 105 8.42 4.05 16.89
N LEU A 106 8.58 4.78 15.77
CA LEU A 106 9.80 4.80 14.99
C LEU A 106 10.71 5.95 15.43
N HIS A 107 12.02 5.72 15.40
CA HIS A 107 13.05 6.66 15.81
C HIS A 107 14.19 6.74 14.79
N GLY A 108 14.99 7.81 14.84
CA GLY A 108 16.21 7.96 14.08
C GLY A 108 16.08 7.66 12.59
N GLU A 109 16.89 6.76 12.09
CA GLU A 109 16.96 6.38 10.67
C GLU A 109 15.70 5.63 10.20
N ALA A 110 15.06 4.84 11.07
CA ALA A 110 13.79 4.18 10.76
C ALA A 110 12.67 5.19 10.52
N LEU A 111 12.57 6.20 11.38
CA LEU A 111 11.62 7.30 11.20
C LEU A 111 11.89 8.06 9.89
N ALA A 112 13.16 8.37 9.59
CA ALA A 112 13.51 9.10 8.39
C ALA A 112 13.17 8.34 7.10
N ALA A 113 13.56 7.08 7.02
CA ALA A 113 13.29 6.25 5.84
C ALA A 113 11.79 6.07 5.63
N SER A 114 11.04 5.76 6.68
CA SER A 114 9.59 5.62 6.62
C SER A 114 8.89 6.91 6.24
N ALA A 115 9.34 8.06 6.76
CA ALA A 115 8.78 9.36 6.40
C ALA A 115 8.94 9.68 4.91
N TRP A 116 10.04 9.28 4.26
CA TRP A 116 10.21 9.42 2.82
C TRP A 116 9.25 8.55 2.03
N HIS A 117 9.04 7.29 2.43
CA HIS A 117 8.04 6.42 1.82
C HIS A 117 6.63 6.99 1.95
N TYR A 118 6.25 7.44 3.15
CA TYR A 118 4.95 8.08 3.38
C TYR A 118 4.78 9.34 2.53
N ARG A 119 5.82 10.14 2.44
CA ARG A 119 5.80 11.33 1.57
C ARG A 119 5.53 10.98 0.12
N ALA A 120 6.15 9.93 -0.40
CA ALA A 120 5.92 9.46 -1.76
C ALA A 120 4.46 8.99 -1.96
N MET A 121 3.93 8.19 -1.03
CA MET A 121 2.55 7.71 -1.08
C MET A 121 1.54 8.86 -1.06
N VAL A 122 1.74 9.85 -0.19
CA VAL A 122 0.84 11.02 -0.13
C VAL A 122 0.91 11.85 -1.39
N SER A 123 2.10 12.09 -1.92
CA SER A 123 2.27 12.82 -3.17
C SER A 123 1.55 12.13 -4.33
N ALA A 124 1.69 10.80 -4.42
CA ALA A 124 1.00 10.00 -5.42
C ALA A 124 -0.52 10.08 -5.28
N SER A 125 -1.03 9.96 -4.07
CA SER A 125 -2.47 10.04 -3.79
C SER A 125 -3.04 11.42 -4.13
N ILE A 126 -2.36 12.50 -3.76
CA ILE A 126 -2.75 13.88 -4.12
C ILE A 126 -2.74 14.07 -5.63
N HIS A 127 -1.73 13.54 -6.31
CA HIS A 127 -1.67 13.61 -7.77
C HIS A 127 -2.87 12.93 -8.41
N GLN A 128 -3.25 11.73 -7.96
CA GLN A 128 -4.43 11.03 -8.47
C GLN A 128 -5.72 11.79 -8.20
N MET A 129 -5.90 12.27 -6.97
CA MET A 129 -7.09 13.05 -6.62
C MET A 129 -7.19 14.32 -7.49
N CYS A 130 -6.07 15.00 -7.69
CA CYS A 130 -6.05 16.16 -8.58
C CYS A 130 -6.39 15.77 -10.03
N THR A 131 -5.89 14.63 -10.53
CA THR A 131 -6.22 14.13 -11.87
C THR A 131 -7.72 13.86 -11.99
N PHE A 132 -8.32 13.19 -11.01
CA PHE A 132 -9.78 13.00 -10.95
C PHE A 132 -10.54 14.33 -11.00
N PHE A 133 -10.18 15.29 -10.15
CA PHE A 133 -10.92 16.55 -10.03
C PHE A 133 -10.67 17.50 -11.19
N ASN A 134 -9.48 17.51 -11.77
CA ASN A 134 -9.20 18.29 -12.97
C ASN A 134 -10.08 17.84 -14.16
N ALA A 135 -10.37 16.55 -14.21
CA ALA A 135 -11.13 15.92 -15.28
C ALA A 135 -12.64 15.84 -15.01
N ASP A 136 -13.08 15.91 -13.75
CA ASP A 136 -14.47 15.64 -13.36
C ASP A 136 -15.47 16.63 -13.96
N THR A 137 -16.29 16.17 -14.90
CA THR A 137 -17.29 16.99 -15.56
C THR A 137 -18.29 17.59 -14.57
N ARG A 138 -18.58 16.93 -13.46
CA ARG A 138 -19.52 17.40 -12.42
C ARG A 138 -19.02 18.65 -11.70
N LEU A 139 -17.70 18.78 -11.53
CA LEU A 139 -17.08 19.99 -10.99
C LEU A 139 -17.05 21.12 -12.02
N HIS A 140 -17.13 20.80 -13.31
CA HIS A 140 -17.08 21.72 -14.45
C HIS A 140 -18.44 21.97 -15.11
N ARG A 141 -19.55 21.86 -14.37
CA ARG A 141 -20.91 22.14 -14.80
C ARG A 141 -21.40 21.23 -15.95
N GLY A 142 -21.01 19.96 -15.92
CA GLY A 142 -21.35 18.98 -16.96
C GLY A 142 -20.60 19.16 -18.27
N LYS A 143 -19.49 19.89 -18.29
CA LYS A 143 -18.72 20.12 -19.51
C LYS A 143 -17.45 19.27 -19.48
N GLU A 144 -17.26 18.55 -20.55
CA GLU A 144 -15.99 17.91 -20.86
C GLU A 144 -14.92 18.97 -21.12
N ASN A 145 -13.80 18.82 -20.44
CA ASN A 145 -12.62 19.65 -20.63
C ASN A 145 -11.47 18.83 -21.24
N ASP A 146 -10.34 19.47 -21.44
CA ASP A 146 -9.17 18.80 -21.99
C ASP A 146 -8.63 17.68 -21.07
N ALA A 147 -8.64 17.90 -19.76
CA ALA A 147 -8.23 16.88 -18.79
C ALA A 147 -9.14 15.64 -18.84
N TYR A 148 -10.45 15.82 -19.01
CA TYR A 148 -11.40 14.71 -19.19
C TYR A 148 -11.04 13.85 -20.41
N ARG A 149 -10.79 14.47 -21.55
CA ARG A 149 -10.42 13.78 -22.80
C ARG A 149 -9.07 13.08 -22.73
N HIS A 150 -8.17 13.55 -21.88
CA HIS A 150 -6.85 12.99 -21.68
C HIS A 150 -6.72 12.16 -20.39
N THR A 151 -7.82 11.67 -19.83
CA THR A 151 -7.78 10.76 -18.69
C THR A 151 -8.23 9.35 -19.09
N ILE A 152 -7.42 8.36 -18.79
CA ILE A 152 -7.72 6.93 -18.92
C ILE A 152 -8.09 6.42 -17.54
N PHE A 153 -9.31 5.92 -17.39
CA PHE A 153 -9.78 5.33 -16.15
C PHE A 153 -9.63 3.82 -16.20
N CYS A 154 -8.96 3.26 -15.21
CA CYS A 154 -8.88 1.82 -15.01
C CYS A 154 -9.21 1.48 -13.55
N ASN A 155 -9.93 0.39 -13.31
CA ASN A 155 -10.23 0.01 -11.94
C ASN A 155 -9.01 -0.57 -11.22
N GLU A 156 -8.15 -1.30 -11.92
CA GLU A 156 -7.00 -2.00 -11.32
C GLU A 156 -5.76 -1.12 -11.25
N THR A 157 -5.05 -1.22 -10.13
CA THR A 157 -3.82 -0.46 -9.88
C THR A 157 -2.61 -1.00 -10.63
N THR A 158 -2.58 -2.29 -10.90
CA THR A 158 -1.43 -2.99 -11.51
C THR A 158 -1.34 -2.78 -13.01
N CYS A 159 -2.41 -2.33 -13.65
CA CYS A 159 -2.50 -2.12 -15.09
C CYS A 159 -1.80 -0.87 -15.61
N GLY A 160 -1.16 -0.07 -14.77
CA GLY A 160 -0.56 1.22 -15.16
C GLY A 160 0.43 1.16 -16.30
N THR A 161 1.16 0.05 -16.45
CA THR A 161 2.12 -0.18 -17.54
C THR A 161 1.47 -0.21 -18.93
N LEU A 162 0.21 -0.62 -19.02
CA LEU A 162 -0.56 -0.69 -20.27
C LEU A 162 -0.77 0.68 -20.93
N PHE A 163 -0.69 1.77 -20.16
CA PHE A 163 -1.04 3.13 -20.61
C PHE A 163 0.17 3.98 -20.98
N TYR A 164 1.38 3.45 -20.87
CA TYR A 164 2.62 4.15 -21.22
C TYR A 164 2.70 4.65 -22.67
N PRO A 165 2.11 3.99 -23.68
CA PRO A 165 2.11 4.49 -25.05
C PRO A 165 1.52 5.89 -25.21
N TRP A 166 0.52 6.26 -24.38
CA TRP A 166 -0.19 7.53 -24.49
C TRP A 166 0.36 8.65 -23.60
N LYS A 167 1.34 8.32 -22.77
CA LYS A 167 1.82 9.25 -21.75
C LYS A 167 2.51 10.48 -22.31
N ASP A 168 3.33 10.35 -23.33
CA ASP A 168 3.98 11.50 -23.98
C ASP A 168 2.99 12.35 -24.81
N ALA A 169 1.81 11.82 -25.12
CA ALA A 169 0.69 12.58 -25.68
C ALA A 169 -0.15 13.31 -24.62
N GLY A 170 0.26 13.27 -23.34
CA GLY A 170 -0.39 14.00 -22.24
C GLY A 170 -1.49 13.24 -21.51
N TYR A 171 -1.73 11.97 -21.84
CA TYR A 171 -2.73 11.18 -21.13
C TYR A 171 -2.30 10.88 -19.70
N GLN A 172 -3.27 10.97 -18.79
CA GLN A 172 -3.13 10.63 -17.39
C GLN A 172 -3.91 9.34 -17.09
N TYR A 173 -3.39 8.55 -16.19
CA TYR A 173 -4.05 7.34 -15.72
C TYR A 173 -4.59 7.54 -14.31
N VAL A 174 -5.81 7.08 -14.06
CA VAL A 174 -6.43 7.05 -12.73
C VAL A 174 -7.00 5.68 -12.42
N SER A 175 -6.91 5.28 -11.16
CA SER A 175 -7.40 3.98 -10.70
C SER A 175 -8.39 4.11 -9.56
N MET A 176 -9.49 3.38 -9.69
CA MET A 176 -10.56 3.37 -8.69
C MET A 176 -10.19 2.55 -7.45
N GLU A 177 -9.48 1.44 -7.59
CA GLU A 177 -9.05 0.58 -6.49
C GLU A 177 -8.25 1.35 -5.42
N MET A 178 -7.51 2.38 -5.85
CA MET A 178 -6.77 3.23 -4.92
C MET A 178 -7.64 3.97 -3.92
N ILE A 179 -8.88 4.24 -4.25
CA ILE A 179 -9.77 5.01 -3.36
C ILE A 179 -10.09 4.24 -2.07
N PRO A 180 -10.61 3.01 -2.11
CA PRO A 180 -10.80 2.21 -0.90
C PRO A 180 -9.49 1.97 -0.14
N TYR A 181 -8.38 1.72 -0.83
CA TYR A 181 -7.06 1.55 -0.21
C TYR A 181 -6.62 2.81 0.50
N PHE A 182 -6.60 3.93 -0.20
CA PHE A 182 -6.16 5.19 0.36
C PHE A 182 -7.00 5.59 1.56
N VAL A 183 -8.31 5.57 1.40
CA VAL A 183 -9.24 5.99 2.44
C VAL A 183 -9.14 5.09 3.68
N THR A 184 -9.12 3.78 3.50
CA THR A 184 -9.14 2.83 4.62
C THR A 184 -7.81 2.76 5.34
N CYS A 185 -6.71 2.74 4.60
CA CYS A 185 -5.37 2.66 5.22
C CYS A 185 -4.95 3.96 5.87
N HIS A 186 -5.34 5.08 5.27
CA HIS A 186 -4.71 6.35 5.57
C HIS A 186 -5.57 7.30 6.37
N VAL A 187 -6.89 7.09 6.34
CA VAL A 187 -7.78 8.14 6.79
C VAL A 187 -8.82 7.68 7.77
N ASN A 188 -9.71 6.82 7.35
CA ASN A 188 -10.83 6.37 8.18
C ASN A 188 -11.30 4.98 7.76
N SER A 189 -11.04 3.99 8.58
CA SER A 189 -11.42 2.60 8.34
C SER A 189 -12.94 2.37 8.23
N HIS A 190 -13.77 3.32 8.63
CA HIS A 190 -15.23 3.21 8.55
C HIS A 190 -15.82 3.80 7.26
N THR A 191 -15.07 4.59 6.50
CA THR A 191 -15.62 5.27 5.32
C THR A 191 -16.11 4.31 4.25
N VAL A 192 -15.42 3.18 4.05
CA VAL A 192 -15.78 2.18 3.03
C VAL A 192 -17.00 1.35 3.38
N LEU A 193 -17.41 1.31 4.65
CA LEU A 193 -18.52 0.46 5.11
C LEU A 193 -19.84 0.78 4.43
N ASN A 194 -20.13 2.07 4.19
CA ASN A 194 -21.33 2.51 3.49
C ASN A 194 -21.39 1.99 2.05
N TYR A 195 -20.25 1.88 1.38
CA TYR A 195 -20.16 1.37 0.02
C TYR A 195 -20.35 -0.13 -0.03
N ILE A 196 -19.77 -0.87 0.92
CA ILE A 196 -19.99 -2.31 1.08
C ILE A 196 -21.48 -2.58 1.33
N ASP A 197 -22.10 -1.85 2.25
CA ASP A 197 -23.53 -2.00 2.56
C ASP A 197 -24.42 -1.67 1.35
N ALA A 198 -24.02 -0.69 0.54
CA ALA A 198 -24.78 -0.30 -0.66
C ALA A 198 -24.85 -1.44 -1.69
N VAL A 199 -23.74 -2.09 -2.01
CA VAL A 199 -23.76 -3.20 -2.98
C VAL A 199 -24.45 -4.44 -2.45
N GLN A 200 -24.34 -4.73 -1.15
CA GLN A 200 -25.05 -5.83 -0.53
C GLN A 200 -26.56 -5.57 -0.53
N SER A 201 -26.99 -4.32 -0.36
CA SER A 201 -28.41 -3.95 -0.39
C SER A 201 -29.07 -4.16 -1.75
N ILE A 202 -28.31 -4.11 -2.84
CA ILE A 202 -28.83 -4.40 -4.20
C ILE A 202 -28.68 -5.86 -4.61
N GLY A 203 -28.15 -6.72 -3.72
CA GLY A 203 -28.13 -8.18 -3.89
C GLY A 203 -26.76 -8.78 -4.21
N LEU A 204 -25.67 -8.03 -4.18
CA LEU A 204 -24.33 -8.63 -4.21
C LEU A 204 -24.12 -9.42 -2.91
N PRO A 205 -23.73 -10.71 -2.97
CA PRO A 205 -23.48 -11.47 -1.76
C PRO A 205 -22.31 -10.90 -0.95
N GLY A 206 -22.27 -11.14 0.35
CA GLY A 206 -21.21 -10.65 1.24
C GLY A 206 -19.91 -11.45 1.20
N ASP A 207 -19.82 -12.51 0.40
CA ASP A 207 -18.67 -13.40 0.31
C ASP A 207 -17.54 -12.94 -0.65
N PRO A 208 -17.75 -12.09 -1.69
CA PRO A 208 -16.65 -11.52 -2.44
C PRO A 208 -15.78 -10.58 -1.60
N CYS A 209 -14.56 -10.36 -2.06
CA CYS A 209 -13.60 -9.47 -1.43
C CYS A 209 -14.19 -8.10 -1.07
N PRO A 210 -14.11 -7.62 0.17
CA PRO A 210 -14.67 -6.32 0.58
C PRO A 210 -14.06 -5.12 -0.14
N MET A 211 -12.84 -5.26 -0.67
CA MET A 211 -12.25 -4.25 -1.55
C MET A 211 -13.09 -4.06 -2.81
N CYS A 212 -13.38 -5.15 -3.51
CA CYS A 212 -14.21 -5.13 -4.71
C CYS A 212 -15.64 -4.66 -4.39
N GLN A 213 -16.18 -5.05 -3.25
CA GLN A 213 -17.49 -4.55 -2.79
C GLN A 213 -17.47 -3.03 -2.56
N ALA A 214 -16.46 -2.50 -1.88
CA ALA A 214 -16.33 -1.07 -1.63
C ALA A 214 -16.17 -0.29 -2.94
N GLU A 215 -15.35 -0.78 -3.85
CA GLU A 215 -15.15 -0.19 -5.17
C GLU A 215 -16.45 -0.16 -5.99
N ALA A 216 -17.15 -1.28 -6.08
CA ALA A 216 -18.46 -1.35 -6.74
C ALA A 216 -19.48 -0.42 -6.09
N GLY A 217 -19.49 -0.31 -4.76
CA GLY A 217 -20.41 0.53 -4.01
C GLY A 217 -20.26 2.02 -4.29
N ILE A 218 -19.06 2.46 -4.63
CA ILE A 218 -18.83 3.85 -5.05
C ILE A 218 -19.58 4.15 -6.36
N PHE A 219 -19.63 3.19 -7.29
CA PHE A 219 -20.45 3.30 -8.51
C PHE A 219 -21.95 3.24 -8.22
N VAL A 220 -22.37 2.29 -7.38
CA VAL A 220 -23.78 2.13 -6.99
C VAL A 220 -24.37 3.40 -6.36
N LEU A 221 -23.57 4.10 -5.55
CA LEU A 221 -23.97 5.35 -4.91
C LEU A 221 -23.69 6.60 -5.76
N ASP A 222 -23.25 6.44 -6.99
CA ASP A 222 -22.88 7.54 -7.90
C ASP A 222 -21.88 8.53 -7.26
N ASP A 223 -20.95 8.01 -6.46
CA ASP A 223 -19.96 8.80 -5.72
C ASP A 223 -18.57 8.72 -6.37
N VAL A 224 -18.50 8.37 -7.65
CA VAL A 224 -17.29 8.34 -8.47
C VAL A 224 -17.17 9.63 -9.29
N PRO A 225 -15.99 10.26 -9.40
CA PRO A 225 -15.77 11.37 -10.30
C PRO A 225 -15.99 10.97 -11.77
N ASP A 226 -16.75 11.76 -12.50
CA ASP A 226 -16.93 11.59 -13.95
C ASP A 226 -15.73 12.16 -14.70
N SER A 227 -14.62 11.42 -14.73
CA SER A 227 -13.28 11.91 -15.08
C SER A 227 -12.68 11.33 -16.36
N SER A 228 -13.38 10.44 -17.06
CA SER A 228 -12.87 9.80 -18.28
C SER A 228 -14.00 9.46 -19.24
N PRO A 229 -13.77 9.54 -20.58
CA PRO A 229 -14.77 9.16 -21.57
C PRO A 229 -15.01 7.65 -21.66
N PHE A 230 -14.14 6.81 -21.16
CA PHE A 230 -14.22 5.35 -21.21
C PHE A 230 -13.57 4.70 -19.98
N ILE A 231 -13.81 3.41 -19.81
CA ILE A 231 -13.32 2.60 -18.67
C ILE A 231 -12.57 1.39 -19.18
N ILE A 232 -11.43 1.10 -18.57
CA ILE A 232 -10.73 -0.18 -18.68
C ILE A 232 -10.90 -0.93 -17.38
N THR A 233 -11.25 -2.21 -17.45
CA THR A 233 -11.30 -3.09 -16.29
C THR A 233 -10.41 -4.30 -16.49
N CYS A 234 -9.93 -4.89 -15.42
CA CYS A 234 -9.10 -6.09 -15.48
C CYS A 234 -9.40 -7.01 -14.28
N ASN A 235 -9.37 -8.31 -14.50
CA ASN A 235 -9.45 -9.30 -13.44
C ASN A 235 -8.06 -9.70 -12.92
N GLU A 236 -7.09 -8.81 -12.99
CA GLU A 236 -5.69 -9.15 -12.76
C GLU A 236 -5.41 -9.67 -11.35
N ALA A 237 -6.03 -9.11 -10.33
CA ALA A 237 -5.84 -9.64 -8.99
C ALA A 237 -6.59 -10.98 -8.81
N CYS A 238 -7.90 -11.03 -9.07
CA CYS A 238 -8.71 -12.22 -8.82
C CYS A 238 -10.09 -12.17 -9.50
N ASP A 239 -10.89 -13.21 -9.29
CA ASP A 239 -12.27 -13.33 -9.79
C ASP A 239 -13.25 -12.37 -9.09
N ALA A 240 -12.95 -11.88 -7.88
CA ALA A 240 -13.81 -10.93 -7.19
C ALA A 240 -13.94 -9.60 -7.94
N SER A 241 -12.91 -9.16 -8.66
CA SER A 241 -12.96 -7.95 -9.48
C SER A 241 -13.94 -8.06 -10.65
N VAL A 242 -14.30 -9.27 -11.12
CA VAL A 242 -15.33 -9.45 -12.13
C VAL A 242 -16.70 -8.90 -11.69
N SER A 243 -17.04 -9.01 -10.40
CA SER A 243 -18.28 -8.43 -9.87
C SER A 243 -18.26 -6.90 -9.93
N THR A 244 -17.10 -6.29 -9.68
CA THR A 244 -16.90 -4.85 -9.83
C THR A 244 -17.06 -4.42 -11.28
N HIS A 245 -16.46 -5.15 -12.22
CA HIS A 245 -16.57 -4.87 -13.68
C HIS A 245 -18.01 -4.84 -14.14
N THR A 246 -18.80 -5.85 -13.74
CA THR A 246 -20.21 -5.95 -14.12
C THR A 246 -21.03 -4.77 -13.59
N LEU A 247 -20.77 -4.35 -12.34
CA LEU A 247 -21.45 -3.21 -11.78
C LEU A 247 -20.98 -1.87 -12.38
N GLN A 248 -19.71 -1.76 -12.70
CA GLN A 248 -19.17 -0.58 -13.40
C GLN A 248 -19.80 -0.43 -14.78
N ASP A 249 -19.88 -1.48 -15.57
CA ASP A 249 -20.54 -1.49 -16.87
C ASP A 249 -22.01 -1.05 -16.76
N TRP A 250 -22.70 -1.59 -15.75
CA TRP A 250 -24.12 -1.27 -15.54
C TRP A 250 -24.38 0.18 -15.09
N PHE A 251 -23.55 0.72 -14.21
CA PHE A 251 -23.79 2.03 -13.58
C PHE A 251 -23.07 3.20 -14.26
N ALA A 252 -21.98 2.96 -15.00
CA ALA A 252 -21.17 4.05 -15.55
C ALA A 252 -21.69 4.59 -16.89
N ASP A 253 -22.48 3.83 -17.65
CA ASP A 253 -23.02 4.19 -18.97
C ASP A 253 -21.94 4.75 -19.93
N LYS A 254 -20.81 4.07 -20.01
CA LYS A 254 -19.63 4.44 -20.81
C LYS A 254 -19.07 3.25 -21.57
N PRO A 255 -18.39 3.50 -22.72
CA PRO A 255 -17.61 2.44 -23.36
C PRO A 255 -16.66 1.79 -22.35
N LEU A 256 -16.70 0.47 -22.26
CA LEU A 256 -15.90 -0.32 -21.32
C LEU A 256 -15.17 -1.45 -22.04
N PHE A 257 -13.89 -1.60 -21.75
CA PHE A 257 -13.11 -2.78 -22.15
C PHE A 257 -12.74 -3.58 -20.91
N ALA A 258 -13.15 -4.84 -20.89
CA ALA A 258 -12.76 -5.78 -19.84
C ALA A 258 -11.57 -6.62 -20.32
N LEU A 259 -10.39 -6.39 -19.76
CA LEU A 259 -9.16 -7.13 -20.06
C LEU A 259 -9.14 -8.45 -19.28
N PRO A 260 -9.32 -9.60 -19.93
CA PRO A 260 -9.30 -10.88 -19.26
C PRO A 260 -7.88 -11.41 -19.12
N MET A 261 -7.49 -11.76 -17.90
CA MET A 261 -6.24 -12.44 -17.60
C MET A 261 -6.55 -13.84 -17.04
N PRO A 262 -6.40 -14.92 -17.82
CA PRO A 262 -6.66 -16.28 -17.35
C PRO A 262 -5.75 -16.70 -16.20
N MET A 263 -6.16 -17.76 -15.49
CA MET A 263 -5.49 -18.24 -14.27
C MET A 263 -4.48 -19.38 -14.51
N GLN A 264 -4.34 -19.88 -15.74
CA GLN A 264 -3.36 -20.91 -16.09
C GLN A 264 -2.03 -20.28 -16.50
N PHE A 265 -1.17 -20.08 -15.52
CA PHE A 265 0.07 -19.32 -15.71
C PHE A 265 1.11 -20.01 -16.60
N ASP A 266 1.16 -21.34 -16.61
CA ASP A 266 2.22 -22.12 -17.25
C ASP A 266 1.87 -22.59 -18.67
N ASP A 267 0.68 -22.26 -19.18
CA ASP A 267 0.25 -22.67 -20.51
C ASP A 267 0.68 -21.64 -21.58
N PRO A 268 1.53 -22.03 -22.55
CA PRO A 268 1.96 -21.14 -23.63
C PRO A 268 0.81 -20.59 -24.50
N LEU A 269 -0.31 -21.33 -24.61
CA LEU A 269 -1.48 -20.85 -25.35
C LEU A 269 -2.20 -19.75 -24.59
N VAL A 270 -2.27 -19.86 -23.27
CA VAL A 270 -2.83 -18.82 -22.42
C VAL A 270 -1.99 -17.56 -22.50
N LYS A 271 -0.66 -17.67 -22.51
CA LYS A 271 0.22 -16.51 -22.71
C LYS A 271 -0.03 -15.80 -24.04
N LYS A 272 -0.15 -16.56 -25.14
CA LYS A 272 -0.51 -16.00 -26.46
C LYS A 272 -1.88 -15.32 -26.45
N TYR A 273 -2.83 -15.90 -25.73
CA TYR A 273 -4.13 -15.28 -25.53
C TYR A 273 -4.01 -13.93 -24.80
N CYS A 274 -3.27 -13.88 -23.69
CA CYS A 274 -3.02 -12.63 -22.96
C CYS A 274 -2.34 -11.57 -23.82
N MET A 275 -1.35 -11.95 -24.62
CA MET A 275 -0.70 -11.04 -25.57
C MET A 275 -1.72 -10.40 -26.51
N LYS A 276 -2.61 -11.22 -27.09
CA LYS A 276 -3.67 -10.73 -27.98
C LYS A 276 -4.65 -9.80 -27.26
N GLU A 277 -5.06 -10.14 -26.07
CA GLU A 277 -6.01 -9.31 -25.29
C GLU A 277 -5.39 -7.96 -24.91
N ILE A 278 -4.09 -7.90 -24.62
CA ILE A 278 -3.36 -6.65 -24.42
C ILE A 278 -3.39 -5.80 -25.71
N GLU A 279 -3.15 -6.41 -26.86
CA GLU A 279 -3.23 -5.70 -28.16
C GLU A 279 -4.65 -5.19 -28.46
N GLU A 280 -5.68 -5.98 -28.18
CA GLU A 280 -7.09 -5.54 -28.35
C GLU A 280 -7.43 -4.40 -27.37
N CYS A 281 -6.91 -4.42 -26.14
CA CYS A 281 -7.03 -3.31 -25.19
C CYS A 281 -6.38 -2.02 -25.75
N TRP A 282 -5.19 -2.12 -26.33
CA TRP A 282 -4.52 -0.97 -26.95
C TRP A 282 -5.28 -0.44 -28.16
N LYS A 283 -5.83 -1.29 -29.01
CA LYS A 283 -6.70 -0.88 -30.13
C LYS A 283 -7.95 -0.15 -29.63
N PHE A 284 -8.59 -0.66 -28.58
CA PHE A 284 -9.73 0.01 -27.96
C PHE A 284 -9.35 1.41 -27.48
N ILE A 285 -8.17 1.57 -26.82
CA ILE A 285 -7.71 2.89 -26.38
C ILE A 285 -7.43 3.81 -27.58
N GLU A 286 -6.83 3.32 -28.66
CA GLU A 286 -6.62 4.09 -29.89
C GLU A 286 -7.96 4.58 -30.49
N GLU A 287 -8.97 3.72 -30.53
CA GLU A 287 -10.30 4.05 -31.01
C GLU A 287 -10.98 5.11 -30.14
N GLN A 288 -10.90 4.99 -28.81
CA GLN A 288 -11.52 5.93 -27.89
C GLN A 288 -10.80 7.29 -27.83
N THR A 289 -9.49 7.29 -27.98
CA THR A 289 -8.66 8.51 -27.85
C THR A 289 -8.39 9.19 -29.20
N GLY A 290 -8.49 8.46 -30.31
CA GLY A 290 -8.01 8.92 -31.62
C GLY A 290 -6.47 9.08 -31.69
N THR A 291 -5.72 8.61 -30.68
CA THR A 291 -4.28 8.75 -30.56
C THR A 291 -3.62 7.38 -30.72
N PRO A 292 -2.71 7.20 -31.70
CA PRO A 292 -2.10 5.92 -31.97
C PRO A 292 -1.12 5.50 -30.86
N PHE A 293 -0.89 4.19 -30.75
CA PHE A 293 0.13 3.61 -29.90
C PHE A 293 1.51 4.20 -30.21
N ASN A 294 2.20 4.68 -29.17
CA ASN A 294 3.53 5.26 -29.32
C ASN A 294 4.59 4.36 -28.68
N TRP A 295 5.36 3.69 -29.54
CA TRP A 295 6.44 2.79 -29.13
C TRP A 295 7.55 3.50 -28.32
N GLU A 296 7.95 4.69 -28.72
CA GLU A 296 9.02 5.44 -28.03
C GLU A 296 8.59 5.82 -26.61
N SER A 297 7.33 6.24 -26.45
CA SER A 297 6.74 6.50 -25.13
C SER A 297 6.72 5.23 -24.28
N MET A 298 6.28 4.10 -24.84
CA MET A 298 6.27 2.80 -24.16
C MET A 298 7.66 2.43 -23.63
N VAL A 299 8.66 2.40 -24.51
CA VAL A 299 10.06 2.06 -24.15
C VAL A 299 10.61 2.98 -23.07
N LYS A 300 10.38 4.29 -23.21
CA LYS A 300 10.84 5.29 -22.25
C LYS A 300 10.32 5.01 -20.83
N TYR A 301 9.03 4.74 -20.68
CA TYR A 301 8.43 4.55 -19.37
C TYR A 301 8.65 3.14 -18.81
N LEU A 302 8.73 2.11 -19.64
CA LEU A 302 9.14 0.78 -19.21
C LEU A 302 10.58 0.76 -18.67
N ASN A 303 11.51 1.43 -19.32
CA ASN A 303 12.88 1.53 -18.82
C ASN A 303 12.96 2.23 -17.45
N ARG A 304 12.12 3.23 -17.21
CA ARG A 304 12.00 3.86 -15.89
C ARG A 304 11.39 2.90 -14.85
N GLN A 305 10.38 2.15 -15.23
CA GLN A 305 9.77 1.13 -14.38
C GLN A 305 10.77 0.03 -14.00
N ASN A 306 11.51 -0.49 -14.97
CA ASN A 306 12.54 -1.50 -14.75
C ASN A 306 13.63 -0.97 -13.79
N LYS A 307 14.05 0.30 -13.96
CA LYS A 307 15.02 0.91 -13.01
C LYS A 307 14.45 0.97 -11.59
N LEU A 308 13.21 1.44 -11.42
CA LEU A 308 12.57 1.52 -10.11
C LEU A 308 12.50 0.13 -9.46
N GLN A 309 12.15 -0.87 -10.22
CA GLN A 309 12.05 -2.25 -9.77
C GLN A 309 13.41 -2.80 -9.28
N ARG A 310 14.50 -2.55 -10.03
CA ARG A 310 15.86 -2.88 -9.57
C ARG A 310 16.22 -2.17 -8.27
N ASP A 311 15.91 -0.87 -8.18
CA ASP A 311 16.20 -0.07 -6.98
C ASP A 311 15.44 -0.60 -5.73
N GLU A 312 14.23 -1.10 -5.90
CA GLU A 312 13.47 -1.71 -4.81
C GLU A 312 14.07 -3.06 -4.41
N TRP A 313 14.38 -3.92 -5.36
CA TRP A 313 15.01 -5.22 -5.09
C TRP A 313 16.37 -5.07 -4.41
N GLU A 314 17.18 -4.10 -4.79
CA GLU A 314 18.44 -3.80 -4.11
C GLU A 314 18.23 -3.49 -2.62
N LYS A 315 17.20 -2.74 -2.29
CA LYS A 315 16.87 -2.43 -0.88
C LYS A 315 16.47 -3.69 -0.10
N TRP A 316 15.65 -4.55 -0.67
CA TRP A 316 15.22 -5.79 0.00
C TRP A 316 16.37 -6.79 0.16
N GLU A 317 17.27 -6.88 -0.79
CA GLU A 317 18.47 -7.72 -0.64
C GLU A 317 19.38 -7.26 0.49
N VAL A 318 19.50 -5.96 0.71
CA VAL A 318 20.18 -5.43 1.88
C VAL A 318 19.45 -5.83 3.16
N ALA A 319 18.12 -5.77 3.17
CA ALA A 319 17.30 -6.20 4.31
C ALA A 319 17.55 -7.68 4.68
N GLY A 320 17.72 -8.54 3.69
CA GLY A 320 18.02 -9.97 3.91
C GLY A 320 19.41 -10.23 4.48
N LYS A 321 20.36 -9.35 4.20
CA LYS A 321 21.78 -9.55 4.54
C LYS A 321 22.22 -8.93 5.86
N THR A 322 21.42 -8.04 6.46
CA THR A 322 21.84 -7.26 7.62
C THR A 322 20.68 -6.77 8.49
N ASP A 323 20.98 -6.54 9.78
CA ASP A 323 20.06 -5.91 10.73
C ASP A 323 20.09 -4.37 10.66
N TYR A 324 20.87 -3.80 9.75
CA TYR A 324 21.02 -2.35 9.58
C TYR A 324 20.01 -1.77 8.58
N TYR A 325 18.90 -2.45 8.34
CA TYR A 325 17.86 -2.04 7.42
C TYR A 325 16.84 -1.13 8.11
N PRO A 326 16.59 0.10 7.59
CA PRO A 326 15.82 1.10 8.33
C PRO A 326 14.32 1.11 8.05
N ILE A 327 13.81 0.19 7.22
CA ILE A 327 12.41 0.20 6.82
C ILE A 327 11.71 -1.02 7.39
N THR A 328 10.49 -0.84 7.91
CA THR A 328 9.66 -1.91 8.45
C THR A 328 8.17 -1.63 8.25
N GLY A 329 7.38 -2.66 8.38
CA GLY A 329 5.94 -2.58 8.57
C GLY A 329 5.20 -1.89 7.44
N VAL A 330 4.28 -1.03 7.83
CA VAL A 330 3.35 -0.38 6.91
C VAL A 330 4.01 0.56 5.90
N ALA A 331 5.18 1.10 6.23
CA ALA A 331 5.93 1.92 5.28
C ALA A 331 6.35 1.13 4.03
N GLN A 332 6.41 -0.20 4.11
CA GLN A 332 6.61 -1.08 2.98
C GLN A 332 5.30 -1.53 2.33
N ALA A 333 4.27 -1.77 3.12
CA ALA A 333 3.08 -2.52 2.71
C ALA A 333 2.39 -1.98 1.47
N LEU A 334 2.33 -0.67 1.30
CA LEU A 334 1.64 -0.05 0.18
C LEU A 334 2.58 0.52 -0.88
N PHE A 335 3.89 0.42 -0.65
CA PHE A 335 4.88 1.05 -1.53
C PHE A 335 4.79 0.55 -2.97
N ARG A 336 4.64 -0.76 -3.18
CA ARG A 336 4.50 -1.34 -4.52
C ARG A 336 3.31 -0.76 -5.29
N ILE A 337 2.14 -0.72 -4.67
CA ILE A 337 0.91 -0.25 -5.31
C ILE A 337 1.10 1.17 -5.82
N TYR A 338 1.65 2.04 -4.98
CA TYR A 338 1.91 3.42 -5.36
C TYR A 338 3.04 3.55 -6.38
N SER A 339 4.07 2.72 -6.31
CA SER A 339 5.20 2.77 -7.25
C SER A 339 4.81 2.37 -8.66
N THR A 340 3.99 1.34 -8.83
CA THR A 340 3.53 0.88 -10.15
C THR A 340 2.63 1.87 -10.85
N GLN A 341 1.88 2.69 -10.10
CA GLN A 341 0.98 3.67 -10.67
C GLN A 341 1.60 5.04 -10.88
N TYR A 342 2.40 5.49 -9.93
CA TYR A 342 2.77 6.89 -9.81
C TYR A 342 4.25 7.15 -9.93
N GLY A 343 5.09 6.18 -9.67
CA GLY A 343 6.54 6.31 -9.75
C GLY A 343 7.04 6.83 -11.10
N ILE A 344 6.20 6.68 -12.11
CA ILE A 344 6.52 7.06 -13.47
C ILE A 344 5.86 8.36 -13.90
N GLN A 345 4.88 8.83 -13.15
CA GLN A 345 4.18 10.08 -13.47
C GLN A 345 4.94 11.34 -13.01
N GLY A 346 6.22 11.19 -12.82
CA GLY A 346 7.09 12.35 -12.70
C GLY A 346 7.45 12.66 -11.34
N SER A 347 7.83 11.67 -10.59
CA SER A 347 8.42 12.30 -9.78
C SER A 347 8.97 12.02 -8.48
N PHE A 348 8.23 12.07 -7.51
CA PHE A 348 8.68 12.06 -6.13
C PHE A 348 9.11 10.67 -5.65
N TRP A 349 8.68 9.61 -6.34
CA TRP A 349 9.09 8.24 -6.02
C TRP A 349 10.57 7.99 -6.24
N GLU A 350 11.12 8.43 -7.38
CA GLU A 350 12.55 8.28 -7.67
C GLU A 350 13.36 9.01 -6.61
N ASP A 351 12.98 10.25 -6.28
CA ASP A 351 13.62 11.02 -5.22
C ASP A 351 13.50 10.37 -3.85
N ALA A 352 12.33 9.84 -3.51
CA ALA A 352 12.11 9.15 -2.24
C ALA A 352 12.93 7.85 -2.17
N SER A 353 12.92 7.05 -3.22
CA SER A 353 13.72 5.81 -3.31
C SER A 353 15.21 6.10 -3.12
N GLU A 354 15.74 7.09 -3.81
CA GLU A 354 17.14 7.53 -3.66
C GLU A 354 17.46 8.02 -2.24
N LYS A 355 16.55 8.74 -1.60
CA LYS A 355 16.74 9.18 -0.20
C LYS A 355 16.74 8.01 0.76
N VAL A 356 15.80 7.07 0.59
CA VAL A 356 15.73 5.86 1.40
C VAL A 356 16.98 5.01 1.22
N LYS A 357 17.48 4.83 -0.01
CA LYS A 357 18.74 4.12 -0.29
C LYS A 357 19.93 4.78 0.44
N LYS A 358 20.02 6.12 0.40
CA LYS A 358 21.09 6.85 1.13
C LYS A 358 21.02 6.63 2.64
N ILE A 359 19.83 6.60 3.22
CA ILE A 359 19.66 6.31 4.65
C ILE A 359 20.06 4.87 4.94
N MET A 360 19.63 3.92 4.13
CA MET A 360 19.96 2.51 4.26
C MET A 360 21.49 2.28 4.22
N TYR A 361 22.17 2.81 3.20
CA TYR A 361 23.63 2.67 3.11
C TYR A 361 24.37 3.33 4.26
N LYS A 362 23.87 4.47 4.75
CA LYS A 362 24.39 5.08 5.98
C LYS A 362 24.26 4.13 7.19
N CYS A 363 23.13 3.43 7.32
CA CYS A 363 22.94 2.47 8.40
C CYS A 363 23.94 1.30 8.29
N VAL A 364 24.12 0.76 7.10
CA VAL A 364 25.05 -0.33 6.82
C VAL A 364 26.49 0.10 7.11
N GLU A 365 26.94 1.23 6.56
CA GLU A 365 28.30 1.76 6.71
C GLU A 365 28.64 2.04 8.18
N LYS A 366 27.71 2.67 8.90
CA LYS A 366 27.91 3.07 10.30
C LYS A 366 27.46 2.01 11.31
N LYS A 367 27.00 0.86 10.85
CA LYS A 367 26.44 -0.22 11.68
C LYS A 367 25.37 0.28 12.65
N ILE A 368 24.46 1.12 12.15
CA ILE A 368 23.32 1.62 12.92
C ILE A 368 22.20 0.60 12.79
N ASN A 369 21.85 -0.07 13.90
CA ASN A 369 20.68 -0.93 13.94
C ASN A 369 19.44 -0.09 14.30
N PRO A 370 18.50 0.11 13.37
CA PRO A 370 17.28 0.90 13.62
C PRO A 370 16.25 0.17 14.49
N PHE A 371 16.38 -1.16 14.59
CA PHE A 371 15.44 -2.05 15.31
C PHE A 371 16.16 -2.96 16.30
N PRO A 372 16.80 -2.39 17.37
CA PRO A 372 17.68 -3.15 18.27
C PRO A 372 16.94 -4.16 19.16
N GLN A 373 15.61 -4.08 19.25
CA GLN A 373 14.79 -5.00 20.07
C GLN A 373 14.23 -6.18 19.25
N THR A 374 14.70 -6.38 18.02
CA THR A 374 14.25 -7.49 17.17
C THR A 374 14.57 -8.82 17.82
N ARG A 375 13.53 -9.62 18.09
CA ARG A 375 13.63 -11.03 18.49
C ARG A 375 13.40 -11.96 17.32
N HIS A 376 12.40 -11.61 16.50
CA HIS A 376 12.03 -12.36 15.30
C HIS A 376 12.03 -11.45 14.07
N ARG A 377 12.58 -11.98 12.99
CA ARG A 377 12.54 -11.38 11.66
C ARG A 377 11.33 -11.95 10.92
N VAL A 378 10.31 -11.12 10.76
CA VAL A 378 8.99 -11.55 10.28
C VAL A 378 8.83 -11.25 8.80
N ILE A 379 8.34 -12.23 8.05
CA ILE A 379 7.73 -12.00 6.75
C ILE A 379 6.21 -11.95 6.91
N ALA A 380 5.58 -10.86 6.47
CA ALA A 380 4.13 -10.76 6.44
C ALA A 380 3.63 -11.18 5.06
N TRP A 381 2.75 -12.17 5.02
CA TRP A 381 2.36 -12.84 3.79
C TRP A 381 0.86 -12.76 3.53
N SER A 382 0.45 -12.61 2.27
CA SER A 382 -0.89 -12.30 1.80
C SER A 382 -1.28 -10.81 1.91
N CYS A 383 -2.57 -10.46 1.80
CA CYS A 383 -3.07 -9.08 1.84
C CYS A 383 -3.20 -8.56 3.27
N ALA A 384 -2.64 -7.41 3.55
CA ALA A 384 -2.65 -6.78 4.87
C ALA A 384 -4.04 -6.34 5.34
N PRO A 385 -4.32 -6.37 6.66
CA PRO A 385 -5.50 -5.74 7.24
C PRO A 385 -5.42 -4.21 7.11
N LEU A 386 -6.05 -3.65 6.08
CA LEU A 386 -5.91 -2.24 5.73
C LEU A 386 -6.33 -1.28 6.85
N TYR A 387 -7.32 -1.66 7.64
CA TYR A 387 -7.79 -0.88 8.80
C TYR A 387 -6.86 -0.98 10.02
N TYR A 388 -5.84 -1.84 9.99
CA TYR A 388 -4.86 -1.99 11.07
C TYR A 388 -3.42 -1.97 10.55
N SER A 389 -3.11 -1.00 9.72
CA SER A 389 -1.80 -0.89 9.05
C SER A 389 -0.61 -0.71 10.02
N ASN A 390 -0.84 -0.23 11.24
CA ASN A 390 0.21 -0.02 12.24
C ASN A 390 0.43 -1.20 13.19
N TRP A 391 -0.16 -2.37 12.95
CA TRP A 391 0.07 -3.57 13.75
C TRP A 391 1.55 -3.94 13.85
N CYS A 392 2.31 -3.73 12.77
CA CYS A 392 3.74 -4.04 12.73
C CYS A 392 4.53 -3.25 13.78
N THR A 393 4.23 -1.96 13.95
CA THR A 393 4.88 -1.11 14.95
C THR A 393 4.51 -1.52 16.37
N TRP A 394 3.23 -1.85 16.60
CA TRP A 394 2.77 -2.42 17.86
C TRP A 394 3.47 -3.74 18.16
N ALA A 395 3.48 -4.69 17.23
CA ALA A 395 4.09 -6.01 17.40
C ALA A 395 5.61 -5.94 17.65
N TYR A 396 6.29 -5.00 17.00
CA TYR A 396 7.70 -4.74 17.26
C TYR A 396 7.93 -4.26 18.70
N ASN A 397 7.17 -3.27 19.16
CA ASN A 397 7.35 -2.71 20.49
C ASN A 397 6.87 -3.67 21.59
N CYS A 398 5.80 -4.42 21.36
CA CYS A 398 5.26 -5.37 22.34
C CYS A 398 6.07 -6.67 22.43
N TRP A 399 6.47 -7.22 21.29
CA TRP A 399 7.03 -8.58 21.19
C TRP A 399 8.42 -8.66 20.55
N GLY A 400 8.91 -7.61 19.92
CA GLY A 400 10.15 -7.64 19.13
C GLY A 400 9.97 -8.29 17.75
N LEU A 401 8.76 -8.32 17.23
CA LEU A 401 8.43 -8.83 15.90
C LEU A 401 8.75 -7.78 14.83
N ASN A 402 9.90 -7.88 14.18
CA ASN A 402 10.32 -6.95 13.16
C ASN A 402 9.90 -7.44 11.77
N THR A 403 8.93 -6.78 11.14
CA THR A 403 8.47 -7.11 9.78
C THR A 403 9.50 -6.64 8.76
N ILE A 404 10.32 -7.56 8.28
CA ILE A 404 11.38 -7.30 7.29
C ILE A 404 10.80 -7.08 5.90
N ILE A 405 9.86 -7.96 5.51
CA ILE A 405 9.16 -7.91 4.22
C ILE A 405 7.66 -8.07 4.45
N ASN A 406 6.90 -7.27 3.74
CA ASN A 406 5.48 -7.43 3.59
C ASN A 406 5.17 -7.78 2.13
N MET A 407 4.41 -8.83 1.87
CA MET A 407 4.09 -9.27 0.51
C MET A 407 3.48 -8.15 -0.35
N ASP A 408 2.67 -7.28 0.25
CA ASP A 408 2.08 -6.13 -0.44
C ASP A 408 3.12 -5.11 -0.95
N SER A 409 4.37 -5.21 -0.49
CA SER A 409 5.47 -4.37 -0.97
C SER A 409 6.28 -5.00 -2.09
N LEU A 410 6.18 -6.32 -2.29
CA LEU A 410 7.02 -7.02 -3.25
C LEU A 410 6.64 -6.67 -4.69
N MET A 411 7.58 -6.19 -5.44
CA MET A 411 7.49 -6.04 -6.88
C MET A 411 7.84 -7.38 -7.55
N PHE A 412 7.31 -7.61 -8.74
CA PHE A 412 7.68 -8.77 -9.50
C PHE A 412 9.17 -8.70 -9.90
N ASP A 413 9.95 -9.77 -9.62
CA ASP A 413 11.38 -9.83 -9.94
C ASP A 413 11.59 -10.16 -11.41
N MET A 414 11.11 -9.28 -12.28
CA MET A 414 11.18 -9.42 -13.72
C MET A 414 11.22 -8.04 -14.37
N GLU A 415 12.18 -7.83 -15.26
CA GLU A 415 12.21 -6.65 -16.13
C GLU A 415 11.49 -6.96 -17.44
N ILE A 416 10.80 -5.95 -17.98
CA ILE A 416 10.14 -6.03 -19.28
C ILE A 416 11.16 -5.59 -20.35
N ARG A 417 11.46 -6.47 -21.28
CA ARG A 417 12.38 -6.16 -22.40
C ARG A 417 11.83 -5.04 -23.27
N THR A 418 12.71 -4.20 -23.77
CA THR A 418 12.36 -3.04 -24.59
C THR A 418 13.13 -3.01 -25.92
N ASP A 419 13.70 -4.12 -26.32
CA ASP A 419 14.49 -4.30 -27.54
C ASP A 419 13.63 -4.55 -28.79
N SER A 420 12.44 -5.15 -28.64
CA SER A 420 11.47 -5.35 -29.69
C SER A 420 10.04 -5.34 -29.17
N TYR A 421 9.08 -5.09 -30.07
CA TYR A 421 7.65 -5.11 -29.73
C TYR A 421 7.20 -6.48 -29.26
N GLU A 422 7.62 -7.54 -29.94
CA GLU A 422 7.27 -8.91 -29.61
C GLU A 422 7.79 -9.33 -28.25
N ASN A 423 9.06 -9.03 -27.95
CA ASN A 423 9.67 -9.34 -26.66
C ASN A 423 8.98 -8.57 -25.52
N MET A 424 8.72 -7.29 -25.75
CA MET A 424 8.00 -6.45 -24.81
C MET A 424 6.60 -7.00 -24.52
N LEU A 425 5.83 -7.36 -25.56
CA LEU A 425 4.47 -7.86 -25.42
C LEU A 425 4.45 -9.22 -24.72
N GLU A 426 5.40 -10.10 -25.01
CA GLU A 426 5.57 -11.37 -24.32
C GLU A 426 5.84 -11.18 -22.82
N ASP A 427 6.74 -10.27 -22.48
CA ASP A 427 7.08 -9.97 -21.10
C ASP A 427 5.93 -9.25 -20.38
N MET A 428 5.22 -8.36 -21.06
CA MET A 428 4.00 -7.71 -20.52
C MET A 428 2.94 -8.75 -20.17
N ALA A 429 2.68 -9.72 -21.06
CA ALA A 429 1.73 -10.80 -20.79
C ALA A 429 2.18 -11.62 -19.57
N THR A 430 3.47 -11.96 -19.49
CA THR A 430 4.02 -12.67 -18.33
C THR A 430 3.91 -11.83 -17.05
N TYR A 431 4.23 -10.54 -17.11
CA TYR A 431 4.15 -9.62 -15.98
C TYR A 431 2.72 -9.56 -15.41
N HIS A 432 1.71 -9.38 -16.26
CA HIS A 432 0.31 -9.32 -15.84
C HIS A 432 -0.25 -10.68 -15.38
N MET A 433 0.18 -11.78 -16.00
CA MET A 433 -0.21 -13.12 -15.55
C MET A 433 0.39 -13.49 -14.19
N TRP A 434 1.62 -13.05 -13.89
CA TRP A 434 2.40 -13.45 -12.72
C TRP A 434 2.56 -12.34 -11.67
N ALA A 435 1.80 -11.26 -11.75
CA ALA A 435 1.84 -10.21 -10.74
C ALA A 435 1.69 -10.79 -9.32
N PRO A 436 2.43 -10.30 -8.32
CA PRO A 436 2.44 -10.91 -6.98
C PRO A 436 1.06 -11.07 -6.35
N MET A 437 0.19 -10.08 -6.47
CA MET A 437 -1.18 -10.18 -5.95
C MET A 437 -2.00 -11.26 -6.66
N ARG A 438 -1.78 -11.44 -7.97
CA ARG A 438 -2.45 -12.49 -8.73
C ARG A 438 -1.97 -13.87 -8.30
N ARG A 439 -0.67 -14.07 -8.13
CA ARG A 439 -0.12 -15.34 -7.61
C ARG A 439 -0.69 -15.67 -6.23
N MET A 440 -0.84 -14.69 -5.37
CA MET A 440 -1.47 -14.84 -4.06
C MET A 440 -2.93 -15.29 -4.19
N ALA A 441 -3.72 -14.61 -5.01
CA ALA A 441 -5.16 -14.84 -5.08
C ALA A 441 -5.55 -16.12 -5.83
N VAL A 442 -4.73 -16.57 -6.79
CA VAL A 442 -5.06 -17.70 -7.67
C VAL A 442 -3.89 -18.67 -7.93
N GLY A 443 -2.73 -18.44 -7.35
CA GLY A 443 -1.50 -19.19 -7.61
C GLY A 443 -1.41 -20.56 -6.92
N GLY A 444 -2.29 -20.88 -5.97
CA GLY A 444 -2.28 -22.17 -5.27
C GLY A 444 -0.92 -22.49 -4.63
N MET A 445 -0.30 -23.62 -5.03
CA MET A 445 0.99 -24.06 -4.50
C MET A 445 2.17 -23.14 -4.82
N HIS A 446 2.13 -22.40 -5.93
CA HIS A 446 3.18 -21.43 -6.25
C HIS A 446 3.33 -20.38 -5.17
N HIS A 447 2.22 -19.95 -4.58
CA HIS A 447 2.21 -18.99 -3.48
C HIS A 447 2.94 -19.51 -2.23
N ILE A 448 2.85 -20.81 -1.96
CA ILE A 448 3.55 -21.47 -0.84
C ILE A 448 5.05 -21.55 -1.12
N PHE A 449 5.45 -21.98 -2.31
CA PHE A 449 6.87 -22.09 -2.67
C PHE A 449 7.57 -20.73 -2.67
N GLU A 450 6.89 -19.71 -3.16
CA GLU A 450 7.40 -18.34 -3.14
C GLU A 450 7.66 -17.83 -1.71
N LEU A 451 6.80 -18.17 -0.75
CA LEU A 451 7.02 -17.84 0.66
C LEU A 451 8.33 -18.44 1.18
N TRP A 452 8.64 -19.71 0.83
CA TRP A 452 9.88 -20.35 1.28
C TRP A 452 11.11 -19.66 0.72
N ASP A 453 11.11 -19.35 -0.57
CA ASP A 453 12.21 -18.64 -1.21
C ASP A 453 12.47 -17.28 -0.55
N TYR A 454 11.41 -16.55 -0.25
CA TYR A 454 11.55 -15.24 0.39
C TYR A 454 11.93 -15.33 1.87
N MET A 455 11.47 -16.34 2.60
CA MET A 455 11.94 -16.56 3.98
C MET A 455 13.45 -16.78 4.03
N GLU A 456 13.98 -17.60 3.11
CA GLU A 456 15.42 -17.84 2.99
C GLU A 456 16.16 -16.59 2.52
N ARG A 457 15.71 -15.97 1.43
CA ARG A 457 16.32 -14.78 0.81
C ARG A 457 16.42 -13.61 1.78
N PHE A 458 15.40 -13.40 2.60
CA PHE A 458 15.34 -12.29 3.55
C PHE A 458 15.71 -12.68 4.99
N ASN A 459 16.18 -13.88 5.19
CA ASN A 459 16.59 -14.38 6.51
C ASN A 459 15.49 -14.15 7.56
N CYS A 460 14.26 -14.55 7.24
CA CYS A 460 13.12 -14.47 8.14
C CYS A 460 12.94 -15.81 8.87
N ASP A 461 12.66 -15.74 10.17
CA ASP A 461 12.48 -16.93 11.03
C ASP A 461 11.01 -17.11 11.46
N MET A 462 10.13 -16.18 11.13
CA MET A 462 8.71 -16.22 11.48
C MET A 462 7.83 -15.68 10.36
N VAL A 463 6.62 -16.23 10.24
CA VAL A 463 5.61 -15.80 9.27
C VAL A 463 4.42 -15.19 9.98
N ALA A 464 4.01 -14.00 9.57
CA ALA A 464 2.70 -13.43 9.88
C ALA A 464 1.77 -13.67 8.68
N MET A 465 0.85 -14.62 8.80
CA MET A 465 -0.11 -14.93 7.75
C MET A 465 -1.31 -13.99 7.84
N TYR A 466 -1.49 -13.17 6.83
CA TYR A 466 -2.71 -12.39 6.67
C TYR A 466 -3.83 -13.30 6.16
N ASP A 467 -4.74 -13.67 7.05
CA ASP A 467 -5.86 -14.57 6.75
C ASP A 467 -7.11 -13.79 6.34
N GLN A 468 -7.13 -13.39 5.08
CA GLN A 468 -8.24 -12.61 4.53
C GLN A 468 -9.46 -13.50 4.31
N LEU A 469 -10.47 -13.37 5.18
CA LEU A 469 -11.62 -14.28 5.28
C LEU A 469 -12.48 -14.38 4.02
N GLN A 470 -12.58 -13.32 3.21
CA GLN A 470 -13.32 -13.32 1.94
C GLN A 470 -12.42 -13.54 0.71
N CYS A 471 -11.15 -13.90 0.90
CA CYS A 471 -10.28 -14.29 -0.20
C CYS A 471 -10.39 -15.79 -0.46
N LYS A 472 -11.15 -16.18 -1.47
CA LYS A 472 -11.34 -17.61 -1.81
C LYS A 472 -10.03 -18.33 -2.13
N GLY A 473 -9.11 -17.64 -2.81
CA GLY A 473 -7.79 -18.16 -3.12
C GLY A 473 -6.97 -18.48 -1.89
N MET A 474 -6.94 -17.56 -0.91
CA MET A 474 -6.21 -17.76 0.34
C MET A 474 -6.89 -18.79 1.25
N GLN A 475 -8.19 -18.70 1.42
CA GLN A 475 -8.94 -19.66 2.23
C GLN A 475 -8.82 -21.09 1.68
N GLY A 476 -8.79 -21.23 0.36
CA GLY A 476 -8.63 -22.53 -0.31
C GLY A 476 -7.28 -23.20 -0.06
N VAL A 477 -6.23 -22.45 0.25
CA VAL A 477 -4.86 -22.99 0.50
C VAL A 477 -4.45 -22.94 1.97
N HIS A 478 -5.30 -22.42 2.87
CA HIS A 478 -5.01 -22.29 4.30
C HIS A 478 -4.49 -23.61 4.91
N GLY A 479 -5.21 -24.71 4.74
CA GLY A 479 -4.79 -26.01 5.26
C GLY A 479 -3.47 -26.52 4.69
N LEU A 480 -3.15 -26.17 3.44
CA LEU A 480 -1.86 -26.52 2.82
C LEU A 480 -0.71 -25.76 3.47
N PHE A 481 -0.89 -24.46 3.75
CA PHE A 481 0.10 -23.67 4.50
C PHE A 481 0.32 -24.25 5.91
N GLU A 482 -0.75 -24.59 6.63
CA GLU A 482 -0.66 -25.21 7.95
C GLU A 482 0.13 -26.52 7.94
N ASP A 483 -0.12 -27.39 6.97
CA ASP A 483 0.61 -28.65 6.82
C ASP A 483 2.08 -28.41 6.51
N GLU A 484 2.40 -27.47 5.65
CA GLU A 484 3.78 -27.13 5.31
C GLU A 484 4.52 -26.46 6.46
N PHE A 485 3.88 -25.57 7.24
CA PHE A 485 4.47 -24.98 8.44
C PHE A 485 4.84 -26.06 9.47
N ARG A 486 3.96 -27.03 9.71
CA ARG A 486 4.22 -28.14 10.62
C ARG A 486 5.37 -29.03 10.12
N LYS A 487 5.35 -29.43 8.85
CA LYS A 487 6.39 -30.28 8.24
C LYS A 487 7.78 -29.64 8.32
N ARG A 488 7.84 -28.32 8.16
CA ARG A 488 9.10 -27.56 8.14
C ARG A 488 9.48 -26.96 9.48
N ASN A 489 8.65 -27.14 10.51
CA ASN A 489 8.80 -26.51 11.82
C ASN A 489 8.95 -24.98 11.74
N ILE A 490 8.13 -24.34 10.91
CA ILE A 490 8.13 -22.89 10.72
C ILE A 490 7.23 -22.25 11.76
N LYS A 491 7.73 -21.20 12.42
CA LYS A 491 6.98 -20.35 13.32
C LYS A 491 6.02 -19.50 12.49
N ALA A 492 4.72 -19.66 12.67
CA ALA A 492 3.73 -18.88 11.94
C ALA A 492 2.51 -18.60 12.81
N PHE A 493 1.97 -17.39 12.72
CA PHE A 493 0.70 -17.02 13.32
C PHE A 493 -0.24 -16.46 12.26
N TRP A 494 -1.53 -16.69 12.47
CA TRP A 494 -2.60 -16.24 11.58
C TRP A 494 -3.25 -14.98 12.11
N MET A 495 -3.55 -14.06 11.19
CA MET A 495 -4.22 -12.80 11.47
C MET A 495 -5.52 -12.73 10.66
N PRO A 496 -6.64 -13.29 11.15
CA PRO A 496 -7.92 -13.21 10.48
C PRO A 496 -8.35 -11.76 10.31
N HIS A 497 -8.84 -11.40 9.13
CA HIS A 497 -9.36 -10.05 8.86
C HIS A 497 -10.19 -10.03 7.57
N ALA A 498 -10.84 -8.91 7.29
CA ALA A 498 -11.64 -8.70 6.09
C ALA A 498 -11.20 -7.47 5.28
N LEU A 499 -9.88 -7.32 5.04
CA LEU A 499 -9.28 -6.19 4.30
C LEU A 499 -9.75 -4.82 4.81
N PRO A 500 -10.60 -4.05 4.05
CA PRO A 500 -11.07 -2.77 4.53
C PRO A 500 -12.23 -2.87 5.55
N ASP A 501 -12.95 -3.99 5.63
CA ASP A 501 -14.10 -4.12 6.54
C ASP A 501 -13.64 -4.43 7.97
N CYS A 502 -13.55 -3.41 8.80
CA CYS A 502 -13.14 -3.53 10.20
C CYS A 502 -14.21 -4.13 11.14
N ARG A 503 -15.42 -4.43 10.65
CA ARG A 503 -16.52 -4.98 11.46
C ARG A 503 -16.38 -6.48 11.71
N THR A 504 -15.71 -7.19 10.78
CA THR A 504 -15.60 -8.65 10.83
C THR A 504 -14.64 -9.12 11.92
N VAL A 505 -13.48 -8.50 12.02
CA VAL A 505 -12.48 -8.77 13.06
C VAL A 505 -11.90 -7.44 13.52
N SER A 506 -11.95 -7.20 14.81
CA SER A 506 -11.44 -5.96 15.38
C SER A 506 -9.92 -5.97 15.51
N ARG A 507 -9.32 -4.79 15.66
CA ARG A 507 -7.88 -4.64 15.94
C ARG A 507 -7.48 -5.36 17.24
N ALA A 508 -8.34 -5.32 18.25
CA ALA A 508 -8.11 -6.00 19.52
C ALA A 508 -8.06 -7.53 19.36
N GLU A 509 -8.95 -8.11 18.54
CA GLU A 509 -8.92 -9.53 18.22
C GLU A 509 -7.65 -9.91 17.47
N ILE A 510 -7.21 -9.13 16.50
CA ILE A 510 -5.93 -9.36 15.81
C ILE A 510 -4.76 -9.37 16.82
N ARG A 511 -4.71 -8.40 17.72
CA ARG A 511 -3.71 -8.42 18.81
C ARG A 511 -3.84 -9.64 19.70
N GLY A 512 -5.06 -10.06 20.03
CA GLY A 512 -5.32 -11.27 20.79
C GLY A 512 -4.70 -12.50 20.15
N TYR A 513 -4.91 -12.72 18.85
CA TYR A 513 -4.28 -13.85 18.13
C TYR A 513 -2.75 -13.83 18.20
N ILE A 514 -2.13 -12.66 18.07
CA ILE A 514 -0.67 -12.53 18.17
C ILE A 514 -0.22 -12.77 19.61
N ASN A 515 -0.89 -12.18 20.61
CA ASN A 515 -0.58 -12.36 22.03
C ASN A 515 -0.67 -13.83 22.42
N ASP A 516 -1.74 -14.51 22.04
CA ASP A 516 -1.96 -15.93 22.35
C ASP A 516 -0.88 -16.80 21.71
N TYR A 517 -0.52 -16.54 20.46
CA TYR A 517 0.57 -17.27 19.81
C TYR A 517 1.90 -17.07 20.52
N MET A 518 2.27 -15.84 20.84
CA MET A 518 3.54 -15.54 21.48
C MET A 518 3.63 -16.10 22.90
N THR A 519 2.53 -16.06 23.67
CA THR A 519 2.51 -16.57 25.05
C THR A 519 2.37 -18.08 25.12
N THR A 520 1.49 -18.69 24.32
CA THR A 520 1.14 -20.11 24.47
C THR A 520 1.94 -21.04 23.56
N VAL A 521 2.34 -20.58 22.37
CA VAL A 521 3.09 -21.39 21.41
C VAL A 521 4.58 -21.10 21.50
N MET A 522 4.95 -19.81 21.52
CA MET A 522 6.34 -19.40 21.59
C MET A 522 6.89 -19.41 23.02
N HIS A 523 6.03 -19.38 24.04
CA HIS A 523 6.38 -19.28 25.46
C HIS A 523 7.27 -18.08 25.78
N GLU A 524 7.01 -16.95 25.09
CA GLU A 524 7.74 -15.71 25.28
C GLU A 524 6.98 -14.72 26.15
N GLU A 525 7.74 -13.93 26.90
CA GLU A 525 7.22 -12.79 27.65
C GLU A 525 7.27 -11.53 26.78
N PRO A 526 6.24 -10.66 26.85
CA PRO A 526 6.25 -9.42 26.11
C PRO A 526 7.40 -8.52 26.54
N LEU A 527 7.97 -7.77 25.59
CA LEU A 527 8.94 -6.71 25.88
C LEU A 527 8.29 -5.59 26.66
N ASP A 528 7.04 -5.31 26.36
CA ASP A 528 6.23 -4.34 27.09
C ASP A 528 4.83 -4.90 27.40
N PRO A 529 4.61 -5.37 28.64
CA PRO A 529 3.32 -5.90 29.06
C PRO A 529 2.16 -4.89 28.99
N SER A 530 2.45 -3.57 29.04
CA SER A 530 1.42 -2.54 28.98
C SER A 530 0.73 -2.42 27.62
N LEU A 531 1.33 -3.05 26.58
CA LEU A 531 0.78 -3.06 25.22
C LEU A 531 -0.13 -4.26 24.92
N LEU A 532 -0.22 -5.25 25.83
CA LEU A 532 -1.04 -6.43 25.60
C LEU A 532 -2.53 -6.09 25.46
N ASP A 533 -3.05 -5.28 26.39
CA ASP A 533 -4.45 -4.87 26.45
C ASP A 533 -4.68 -3.44 25.92
N PHE A 534 -3.87 -3.05 24.95
CA PHE A 534 -3.93 -1.72 24.42
C PHE A 534 -5.27 -1.40 23.75
N ASP A 535 -6.01 -0.43 24.29
CA ASP A 535 -7.28 0.02 23.72
C ASP A 535 -7.08 1.08 22.63
N ASP A 536 -7.18 0.65 21.38
CA ASP A 536 -7.17 1.52 20.22
C ASP A 536 -8.55 1.68 19.55
N SER A 537 -9.62 1.32 20.25
CA SER A 537 -11.00 1.39 19.74
C SER A 537 -11.40 2.81 19.30
N MET A 538 -10.79 3.82 19.92
CA MET A 538 -11.00 5.23 19.58
C MET A 538 -10.10 5.73 18.46
N THR A 539 -9.21 4.91 17.95
CA THR A 539 -8.30 5.26 16.87
C THR A 539 -8.84 4.72 15.55
N TRP A 540 -9.82 5.35 14.96
CA TRP A 540 -10.35 5.20 13.57
C TRP A 540 -10.31 3.81 12.95
#